data_daa44ba16427b182e30a495db42a0c68
#
_entry.id   daa44ba16427b182e30a495db42a0c68
#
_cell.length_a   1.000
_cell.length_b   1.000
_cell.length_c   1.000
_cell.angle_alpha   90.00
_cell.angle_beta   90.00
_cell.angle_gamma   90.00
#
_symmetry.space_group_name_H-M   'P 1'
#
loop_
_entity.id
_entity.type
_entity.pdbx_description
1 polymer ?
#
loop_
_entity_poly.entity_id
_entity_poly.type
_entity_poly.pdbx_seq_one_letter_code
_entity_poly.pdbx_strand_id
1 'polypeptide(L)' 'MEEKTEKPVLAQLREMEIGQELTFPLEKRSSIQSTMSKFAVEWNKVFRGSSDKESRLFHVKRIA' A
#
# COMPACT_ATOMS: atom_id res chain seq x y z
N MET A 1 -9.09 -12.71 -19.80
CA MET A 1 -8.75 -12.36 -19.43
C MET A 1 -8.42 -12.32 -18.70
N GLU A 2 -8.16 -12.36 -18.51
CA GLU A 2 -7.65 -12.19 -17.87
C GLU A 2 -7.74 -11.93 -16.84
N GLU A 3 -7.84 -12.44 -16.45
CA GLU A 3 -7.90 -12.19 -15.54
C GLU A 3 -7.22 -11.66 -14.74
N LYS A 4 -7.39 -11.38 -14.78
CA LYS A 4 -6.65 -10.59 -13.92
C LYS A 4 -6.56 -11.12 -12.55
N THR A 5 -5.39 -11.27 -12.05
CA THR A 5 -5.19 -11.87 -10.75
C THR A 5 -4.71 -10.85 -9.72
N GLU A 6 -4.58 -9.60 -10.11
CA GLU A 6 -4.14 -8.58 -9.18
C GLU A 6 -5.17 -8.33 -8.10
N LYS A 7 -4.73 -8.30 -6.86
CA LYS A 7 -5.60 -7.99 -5.76
C LYS A 7 -5.80 -6.49 -5.65
N PRO A 8 -6.95 -6.03 -5.15
CA PRO A 8 -7.13 -4.62 -4.87
C PRO A 8 -6.10 -4.14 -3.86
N VAL A 9 -5.80 -2.85 -3.90
CA VAL A 9 -4.83 -2.28 -2.97
C VAL A 9 -5.25 -2.56 -1.52
N LEU A 10 -6.53 -2.47 -1.25
CA LEU A 10 -7.05 -2.73 0.09
C LEU A 10 -6.64 -4.12 0.59
N ALA A 11 -6.84 -5.13 -0.25
CA ALA A 11 -6.52 -6.50 0.13
C ALA A 11 -5.01 -6.68 0.30
N GLN A 12 -4.24 -6.08 -0.58
CA GLN A 12 -2.78 -6.20 -0.50
C GLN A 12 -2.24 -5.61 0.79
N LEU A 13 -2.73 -4.43 1.17
CA LEU A 13 -2.29 -3.80 2.40
C LEU A 13 -2.75 -4.58 3.62
N ARG A 14 -3.94 -5.15 3.55
CA ARG A 14 -4.47 -5.91 4.67
C ARG A 14 -3.63 -7.15 4.96
N GLU A 15 -3.11 -7.75 3.91
CA GLU A 15 -2.35 -9.00 4.04
C GLU A 15 -0.86 -8.79 4.29
N MET A 16 -0.40 -7.53 4.31
CA MET A 16 1.00 -7.27 4.54
C MET A 16 1.43 -7.68 5.94
N GLU A 17 2.61 -8.26 6.02
CA GLU A 17 3.20 -8.61 7.31
C GLU A 17 4.10 -7.48 7.79
N ILE A 18 4.35 -7.45 9.08
CA ILE A 18 5.23 -6.44 9.65
C ILE A 18 6.61 -6.56 9.01
N GLY A 19 7.12 -5.45 8.51
CA GLY A 19 8.40 -5.42 7.84
C GLY A 19 8.32 -5.66 6.35
N GLN A 20 7.17 -6.05 5.84
CA GLN A 20 7.01 -6.27 4.40
C GLN A 20 6.86 -4.94 3.67
N GLU A 21 7.35 -4.90 2.45
CA GLU A 21 7.28 -3.70 1.62
C GLU A 21 6.67 -4.03 0.28
N LEU A 22 5.77 -3.16 -0.19
CA LEU A 22 5.15 -3.29 -1.49
C LEU A 22 5.39 -2.01 -2.29
N THR A 23 5.35 -2.13 -3.60
CA THR A 23 5.57 -1.01 -4.52
C THR A 23 4.36 -0.88 -5.42
N PHE A 24 3.88 0.36 -5.58
CA PHE A 24 2.71 0.67 -6.40
C PHE A 24 3.05 1.80 -7.37
N PRO A 25 2.27 1.95 -8.45
CA PRO A 25 2.43 3.13 -9.29
C PRO A 25 2.15 4.40 -8.51
N LEU A 26 2.91 5.44 -8.80
CA LEU A 26 2.78 6.70 -8.07
C LEU A 26 1.38 7.31 -8.23
N GLU A 27 0.72 7.05 -9.34
CA GLU A 27 -0.62 7.59 -9.56
C GLU A 27 -1.65 7.02 -8.59
N LYS A 28 -1.33 5.93 -7.92
CA LYS A 28 -2.24 5.36 -6.92
C LYS A 28 -1.95 5.84 -5.50
N ARG A 29 -1.03 6.77 -5.37
CA ARG A 29 -0.59 7.25 -4.06
C ARG A 29 -1.75 7.75 -3.20
N SER A 30 -2.64 8.51 -3.81
CA SER A 30 -3.77 9.09 -3.09
C SER A 30 -4.66 8.01 -2.46
N SER A 31 -5.03 7.01 -3.27
CA SER A 31 -5.86 5.91 -2.78
C SER A 31 -5.16 5.12 -1.70
N ILE A 32 -3.86 4.90 -1.90
CA ILE A 32 -3.09 4.10 -0.94
C ILE A 32 -2.98 4.82 0.39
N GLN A 33 -2.74 6.14 0.36
CA GLN A 33 -2.63 6.91 1.60
C GLN A 33 -3.95 6.90 2.38
N SER A 34 -5.06 7.01 1.68
CA SER A 34 -6.36 6.93 2.34
C SER A 34 -6.56 5.57 2.99
N THR A 35 -6.18 4.53 2.29
CA THR A 35 -6.33 3.17 2.81
C THR A 35 -5.43 2.96 4.03
N MET A 36 -4.20 3.48 3.98
CA MET A 36 -3.28 3.34 5.09
C MET A 36 -3.81 4.04 6.34
N SER A 37 -4.37 5.22 6.17
CA SER A 37 -4.96 5.94 7.30
C SER A 37 -6.12 5.16 7.89
N LYS A 38 -6.95 4.58 7.04
CA LYS A 38 -8.09 3.81 7.48
C LYS A 38 -7.65 2.60 8.29
N PHE A 39 -6.64 1.89 7.81
CA PHE A 39 -6.13 0.71 8.51
C PHE A 39 -5.48 1.08 9.83
N ALA A 40 -4.83 2.23 9.89
CA ALA A 40 -4.21 2.67 11.13
C ALA A 40 -5.26 2.86 12.23
N VAL A 41 -6.43 3.36 11.85
CA VAL A 41 -7.50 3.58 12.80
C VAL A 41 -8.26 2.31 13.14
N GLU A 42 -8.63 1.55 12.11
CA GLU A 42 -9.54 0.43 12.29
C GLU A 42 -8.83 -0.84 12.76
N TRP A 43 -7.58 -1.04 12.31
CA TRP A 43 -6.91 -2.32 12.53
C TRP A 43 -5.60 -2.18 13.28
N ASN A 44 -5.29 -1.00 13.77
CA ASN A 44 -4.07 -0.77 14.54
C ASN A 44 -2.81 -1.16 13.77
N LYS A 45 -2.82 -0.98 12.47
CA LYS A 45 -1.66 -1.27 11.64
C LYS A 45 -1.00 0.03 11.25
N VAL A 46 0.31 0.07 11.32
CA VAL A 46 1.06 1.27 10.97
C VAL A 46 1.82 1.02 9.68
N PHE A 47 1.60 1.88 8.71
CA PHE A 47 2.28 1.81 7.41
C PHE A 47 3.08 3.08 7.20
N ARG A 48 4.15 2.95 6.45
CA ARG A 48 4.95 4.10 6.05
C ARG A 48 5.00 4.15 4.54
N GLY A 49 4.72 5.32 3.98
CA GLY A 49 4.74 5.50 2.53
C GLY A 49 5.88 6.41 2.11
N SER A 50 6.44 6.15 0.95
CA SER A 50 7.51 6.95 0.40
C SER A 50 7.32 7.06 -1.10
N SER A 51 7.39 8.28 -1.63
CA SER A 51 7.25 8.54 -3.06
C SER A 51 8.60 8.62 -3.71
N ASP A 52 8.77 7.92 -4.82
CA ASP A 52 9.97 8.03 -5.64
C ASP A 52 9.56 8.65 -6.97
N LYS A 53 9.84 9.93 -7.13
CA LYS A 53 9.39 10.65 -8.32
C LYS A 53 10.18 10.25 -9.56
N GLU A 54 11.42 9.83 -9.38
CA GLU A 54 12.23 9.44 -10.51
C GLU A 54 11.73 8.18 -11.19
N SER A 55 11.36 7.19 -10.39
CA SER A 55 10.86 5.95 -10.93
C SER A 55 9.33 5.92 -11.02
N ARG A 56 8.69 6.97 -10.49
CA ARG A 56 7.23 7.09 -10.46
C ARG A 56 6.61 5.93 -9.71
N LEU A 57 7.20 5.59 -8.58
CA LEU A 57 6.72 4.50 -7.74
C LEU A 57 6.43 5.01 -6.33
N PHE A 58 5.49 4.35 -5.69
CA PHE A 58 5.15 4.64 -4.31
C PHE A 58 5.39 3.38 -3.50
N HIS A 59 6.25 3.49 -2.49
CA HIS A 59 6.64 2.36 -1.67
C HIS A 59 5.87 2.39 -0.36
N VAL A 60 5.35 1.24 0.04
CA VAL A 60 4.59 1.11 1.28
C VAL A 60 5.22 0.01 2.12
N LYS A 61 5.49 0.32 3.38
CA LYS A 61 6.08 -0.65 4.29
C LYS A 61 5.24 -0.70 5.56
N ARG A 62 4.94 -1.91 6.03
CA ARG A 62 4.21 -2.06 7.28
C ARG A 62 5.20 -2.06 8.43
N ILE A 63 5.00 -1.18 9.38
CA ILE A 63 5.92 -0.99 10.49
C ILE A 63 5.43 -1.72 11.75
N ALA A 64 4.15 -1.73 11.95
CA ALA A 64 3.59 -2.38 13.14
C ALA A 64 2.23 -2.97 12.87
#